data_535a0b61611c7f556c90c43cbeb99a54
#
_entry.id   535a0b61611c7f556c90c43cbeb99a54
#
_cell.length_a   1.000
_cell.length_b   1.000
_cell.length_c   1.000
_cell.angle_alpha   90.00
_cell.angle_beta   90.00
_cell.angle_gamma   90.00
#
_symmetry.space_group_name_H-M   'P 1'
#
loop_
_entity.id
_entity.type
_entity.pdbx_description
1 polymer ?
#
loop_
_entity_poly.entity_id
_entity_poly.type
_entity_poly.pdbx_seq_one_letter_code
_entity_poly.pdbx_strand_id
1 'polypeptide(L)'
;MAQNRSFYFSDGPYIQVLKALVEALTLPEAFVKLLGNPLTGKSVLCTKLTQYLRCKGVKVIYFDTAIESPGMLRAALAQEFDLPLSANFARILEDALQAQNQKRVILIFDDAHLLTNITLIEIYRLAEVQVNKKRLLNILLCGEPGLEKRLLSNSEFKSLLLNVSHKFKLEPMNEEELAQSFYRFVDMAGLPGLQLEPSAIGYFFKLCKGFPGSAANMCQLIVAARKNRAELHPISKTELVKIFSAANGEQALPSVGCRYTNNKMNSLIALAAVVLVVSVG
;
A
#
# COMPACT_ATOMS: atom_id res chain seq x y z
N MET A 1 -15.45 0.77 5.77
CA MET A 1 -14.18 1.41 5.36
C MET A 1 -13.35 0.59 4.36
N ALA A 2 -13.57 -0.72 4.20
CA ALA A 2 -12.82 -1.56 3.25
C ALA A 2 -13.21 -1.38 1.75
N GLN A 3 -14.40 -0.89 1.44
CA GLN A 3 -14.91 -0.78 0.07
C GLN A 3 -14.21 0.28 -0.80
N ASN A 4 -13.69 1.37 -0.22
CA ASN A 4 -13.04 2.44 -0.99
C ASN A 4 -11.62 2.13 -1.48
N ARG A 5 -10.96 1.07 -0.95
CA ARG A 5 -9.58 0.71 -1.35
C ARG A 5 -9.51 -0.22 -2.57
N SER A 6 -10.64 -0.79 -3.02
CA SER A 6 -10.65 -1.78 -4.11
C SER A 6 -10.58 -1.18 -5.51
N PHE A 7 -10.76 0.09 -5.60
CA PHE A 7 -11.08 0.84 -6.81
C PHE A 7 -9.94 0.98 -7.82
N TYR A 8 -8.70 1.21 -7.35
CA TYR A 8 -7.59 1.57 -8.23
C TYR A 8 -7.02 0.42 -9.07
N PHE A 9 -7.41 -0.83 -8.81
CA PHE A 9 -6.73 -2.01 -9.32
C PHE A 9 -7.59 -2.93 -10.18
N SER A 10 -8.71 -2.44 -10.70
CA SER A 10 -9.56 -3.27 -11.56
C SER A 10 -8.99 -3.43 -12.98
N ASP A 11 -8.18 -2.48 -13.46
CA ASP A 11 -7.55 -2.48 -14.78
C ASP A 11 -6.28 -1.61 -14.81
N GLY A 12 -5.55 -1.65 -15.92
CA GLY A 12 -4.37 -0.82 -16.16
C GLY A 12 -3.07 -1.38 -15.57
N PRO A 13 -2.00 -0.56 -15.48
CA PRO A 13 -0.65 -1.02 -15.13
C PRO A 13 -0.58 -1.63 -13.73
N TYR A 14 -1.42 -1.21 -12.79
CA TYR A 14 -1.43 -1.76 -11.42
C TYR A 14 -1.87 -3.21 -11.36
N ILE A 15 -2.83 -3.65 -12.22
CA ILE A 15 -3.23 -5.07 -12.27
C ILE A 15 -2.11 -5.94 -12.83
N GLN A 16 -1.33 -5.40 -13.76
CA GLN A 16 -0.16 -6.11 -14.30
C GLN A 16 0.91 -6.30 -13.22
N VAL A 17 1.18 -5.26 -12.42
CA VAL A 17 2.11 -5.36 -11.28
C VAL A 17 1.56 -6.34 -10.23
N LEU A 18 0.25 -6.34 -9.95
CA LEU A 18 -0.36 -7.28 -9.02
C LEU A 18 -0.18 -8.73 -9.50
N LYS A 19 -0.45 -9.02 -10.77
CA LYS A 19 -0.26 -10.34 -11.37
C LYS A 19 1.20 -10.79 -11.27
N ALA A 20 2.13 -9.92 -11.68
CA ALA A 20 3.55 -10.20 -11.62
C ALA A 20 4.06 -10.41 -10.18
N LEU A 21 3.53 -9.68 -9.19
CA LEU A 21 3.81 -9.92 -7.77
C LEU A 21 3.30 -11.29 -7.30
N VAL A 22 2.09 -11.68 -7.70
CA VAL A 22 1.54 -13.01 -7.39
C VAL A 22 2.45 -14.09 -7.96
N GLU A 23 2.83 -13.98 -9.23
CA GLU A 23 3.74 -14.92 -9.89
C GLU A 23 5.08 -14.99 -9.17
N ALA A 24 5.73 -13.85 -8.93
CA ALA A 24 7.01 -13.80 -8.26
C ALA A 24 6.96 -14.39 -6.84
N LEU A 25 5.92 -14.07 -6.05
CA LEU A 25 5.79 -14.54 -4.67
C LEU A 25 5.34 -16.01 -4.56
N THR A 26 4.85 -16.60 -5.62
CA THR A 26 4.54 -18.04 -5.67
C THR A 26 5.72 -18.89 -6.13
N LEU A 27 6.80 -18.28 -6.64
CA LEU A 27 8.04 -18.97 -6.93
C LEU A 27 8.73 -19.46 -5.64
N PRO A 28 9.56 -20.53 -5.74
CA PRO A 28 10.40 -20.94 -4.62
C PRO A 28 11.35 -19.82 -4.17
N GLU A 29 11.54 -19.71 -2.85
CA GLU A 29 12.58 -18.85 -2.26
C GLU A 29 12.51 -17.38 -2.68
N ALA A 30 11.30 -16.87 -2.88
CA ALA A 30 11.10 -15.52 -3.37
C ALA A 30 11.43 -14.46 -2.31
N PHE A 31 12.33 -13.57 -2.65
CA PHE A 31 12.61 -12.35 -1.92
C PHE A 31 12.40 -11.16 -2.85
N VAL A 32 11.28 -10.47 -2.68
CA VAL A 32 10.75 -9.49 -3.63
C VAL A 32 10.78 -8.09 -3.05
N LYS A 33 11.11 -7.08 -3.86
CA LYS A 33 10.97 -5.66 -3.52
C LYS A 33 9.90 -5.00 -4.37
N LEU A 34 9.02 -4.23 -3.71
CA LEU A 34 8.08 -3.32 -4.36
C LEU A 34 8.39 -1.90 -3.93
N LEU A 35 8.85 -1.08 -4.86
CA LEU A 35 9.26 0.29 -4.60
C LEU A 35 8.30 1.29 -5.26
N GLY A 36 8.08 2.41 -4.62
CA GLY A 36 7.28 3.50 -5.18
C GLY A 36 7.29 4.72 -4.25
N ASN A 37 7.08 5.89 -4.82
CA ASN A 37 6.95 7.12 -4.05
C ASN A 37 5.75 7.08 -3.10
N PRO A 38 5.65 7.97 -2.09
CA PRO A 38 4.43 8.14 -1.32
C PRO A 38 3.22 8.33 -2.24
N LEU A 39 2.06 7.86 -1.80
CA LEU A 39 0.78 8.00 -2.50
C LEU A 39 0.66 7.26 -3.86
N THR A 40 1.64 6.42 -4.23
CA THR A 40 1.55 5.55 -5.44
C THR A 40 0.63 4.35 -5.26
N GLY A 41 0.04 4.15 -4.08
CA GLY A 41 -0.91 3.05 -3.85
C GLY A 41 -0.26 1.73 -3.42
N LYS A 42 0.99 1.72 -2.96
CA LYS A 42 1.70 0.52 -2.47
C LYS A 42 0.88 -0.28 -1.46
N SER A 43 0.44 0.36 -0.37
CA SER A 43 -0.32 -0.30 0.70
C SER A 43 -1.66 -0.88 0.22
N VAL A 44 -2.31 -0.19 -0.73
CA VAL A 44 -3.54 -0.71 -1.37
C VAL A 44 -3.22 -1.95 -2.19
N LEU A 45 -2.11 -1.95 -2.93
CA LEU A 45 -1.65 -3.11 -3.71
C LEU A 45 -1.31 -4.28 -2.78
N CYS A 46 -0.57 -4.05 -1.68
CA CYS A 46 -0.26 -5.07 -0.67
C CYS A 46 -1.52 -5.66 -0.03
N THR A 47 -2.51 -4.84 0.29
CA THR A 47 -3.81 -5.30 0.82
C THR A 47 -4.52 -6.21 -0.18
N LYS A 48 -4.58 -5.82 -1.46
CA LYS A 48 -5.21 -6.62 -2.52
C LYS A 48 -4.47 -7.93 -2.77
N LEU A 49 -3.14 -7.87 -2.84
CA LEU A 49 -2.27 -9.02 -2.96
C LEU A 49 -2.52 -10.02 -1.82
N THR A 50 -2.57 -9.52 -0.58
CA THR A 50 -2.87 -10.33 0.61
C THR A 50 -4.23 -11.01 0.52
N GLN A 51 -5.29 -10.26 0.14
CA GLN A 51 -6.63 -10.81 -0.02
C GLN A 51 -6.66 -11.91 -1.10
N TYR A 52 -6.05 -11.63 -2.26
CA TYR A 52 -6.00 -12.59 -3.36
C TYR A 52 -5.28 -13.88 -2.98
N LEU A 53 -4.10 -13.79 -2.38
CA LEU A 53 -3.29 -14.94 -1.97
C LEU A 53 -3.99 -15.77 -0.89
N ARG A 54 -4.62 -15.10 0.10
CA ARG A 54 -5.41 -15.79 1.14
C ARG A 54 -6.62 -16.52 0.55
N CYS A 55 -7.32 -15.95 -0.44
CA CYS A 55 -8.40 -16.64 -1.17
C CYS A 55 -7.92 -17.87 -1.95
N LYS A 56 -6.62 -17.92 -2.30
CA LYS A 56 -5.98 -19.11 -2.93
C LYS A 56 -5.44 -20.11 -1.90
N GLY A 57 -5.71 -19.93 -0.62
CA GLY A 57 -5.27 -20.81 0.45
C GLY A 57 -3.80 -20.66 0.85
N VAL A 58 -3.15 -19.56 0.43
CA VAL A 58 -1.77 -19.25 0.84
C VAL A 58 -1.78 -18.56 2.20
N LYS A 59 -0.96 -19.00 3.15
CA LYS A 59 -0.76 -18.29 4.42
C LYS A 59 0.03 -17.02 4.15
N VAL A 60 -0.57 -15.87 4.44
CA VAL A 60 0.05 -14.55 4.28
C VAL A 60 0.00 -13.80 5.60
N ILE A 61 1.15 -13.36 6.09
CA ILE A 61 1.29 -12.49 7.25
C ILE A 61 1.65 -11.10 6.71
N TYR A 62 0.77 -10.13 6.95
CA TYR A 62 0.90 -8.77 6.45
C TYR A 62 1.12 -7.81 7.60
N PHE A 63 2.29 -7.19 7.60
CA PHE A 63 2.68 -6.12 8.52
C PHE A 63 2.39 -4.79 7.84
N ASP A 64 1.30 -4.16 8.23
CA ASP A 64 0.80 -2.89 7.69
C ASP A 64 1.45 -1.66 8.33
N THR A 65 2.24 -1.88 9.36
CA THR A 65 3.03 -0.87 10.08
C THR A 65 4.47 -1.32 10.21
N ALA A 66 5.39 -0.37 10.26
CA ALA A 66 6.80 -0.67 10.44
C ALA A 66 7.06 -1.31 11.80
N ILE A 67 7.80 -2.42 11.80
CA ILE A 67 8.22 -3.14 13.00
C ILE A 67 9.51 -2.49 13.52
N GLU A 68 9.48 -1.95 14.72
CA GLU A 68 10.57 -1.17 15.27
C GLU A 68 11.79 -2.02 15.68
N SER A 69 11.59 -3.29 16.03
CA SER A 69 12.68 -4.14 16.52
C SER A 69 12.54 -5.61 16.10
N PRO A 70 13.66 -6.37 16.07
CA PRO A 70 13.63 -7.82 15.86
C PRO A 70 12.79 -8.57 16.88
N GLY A 71 12.74 -8.08 18.13
CA GLY A 71 11.92 -8.68 19.18
C GLY A 71 10.42 -8.59 18.85
N MET A 72 9.96 -7.44 18.39
CA MET A 72 8.56 -7.27 17.94
C MET A 72 8.24 -8.17 16.73
N LEU A 73 9.16 -8.32 15.79
CA LEU A 73 8.99 -9.23 14.66
C LEU A 73 8.80 -10.68 15.12
N ARG A 74 9.68 -11.15 16.03
CA ARG A 74 9.59 -12.51 16.57
C ARG A 74 8.30 -12.70 17.36
N ALA A 75 7.89 -11.71 18.16
CA ALA A 75 6.64 -11.76 18.91
C ALA A 75 5.42 -11.88 18.00
N ALA A 76 5.37 -11.09 16.93
CA ALA A 76 4.28 -11.14 15.96
C ALA A 76 4.25 -12.50 15.22
N LEU A 77 5.40 -13.03 14.82
CA LEU A 77 5.47 -14.36 14.19
C LEU A 77 5.14 -15.48 15.20
N ALA A 78 5.57 -15.36 16.46
CA ALA A 78 5.23 -16.30 17.50
C ALA A 78 3.71 -16.39 17.71
N GLN A 79 3.02 -15.26 17.72
CA GLN A 79 1.57 -15.19 17.81
C GLN A 79 0.88 -15.81 16.57
N GLU A 80 1.38 -15.56 15.37
CA GLU A 80 0.80 -16.07 14.10
C GLU A 80 0.94 -17.60 13.95
N PHE A 81 1.95 -18.18 14.58
CA PHE A 81 2.24 -19.61 14.53
C PHE A 81 1.97 -20.35 15.85
N ASP A 82 1.48 -19.64 16.88
CA ASP A 82 1.25 -20.17 18.23
C ASP A 82 2.52 -20.78 18.84
N LEU A 83 3.62 -20.03 18.82
CA LEU A 83 4.95 -20.46 19.25
C LEU A 83 5.42 -19.75 20.50
N PRO A 84 6.24 -20.42 21.36
CA PRO A 84 6.88 -19.75 22.46
C PRO A 84 7.99 -18.79 22.00
N LEU A 85 8.10 -17.64 22.66
CA LEU A 85 9.25 -16.74 22.48
C LEU A 85 10.48 -17.34 23.16
N SER A 86 11.51 -17.63 22.39
CA SER A 86 12.75 -18.24 22.89
C SER A 86 13.98 -17.68 22.17
N ALA A 87 15.14 -17.87 22.78
CA ALA A 87 16.42 -17.49 22.15
C ALA A 87 16.67 -18.24 20.82
N ASN A 88 16.13 -19.45 20.68
CA ASN A 88 16.26 -20.30 19.50
C ASN A 88 15.03 -20.17 18.58
N PHE A 89 14.45 -18.97 18.45
CA PHE A 89 13.22 -18.74 17.71
C PHE A 89 13.26 -19.24 16.25
N ALA A 90 14.40 -19.10 15.56
CA ALA A 90 14.53 -19.55 14.17
C ALA A 90 14.32 -21.08 14.06
N ARG A 91 14.84 -21.87 15.01
CA ARG A 91 14.65 -23.33 15.03
C ARG A 91 13.22 -23.71 15.35
N ILE A 92 12.60 -23.02 16.31
CA ILE A 92 11.18 -23.28 16.66
C ILE A 92 10.28 -22.95 15.46
N LEU A 93 10.58 -21.88 14.74
CA LEU A 93 9.87 -21.52 13.50
C LEU A 93 10.09 -22.57 12.41
N GLU A 94 11.30 -23.11 12.26
CA GLU A 94 11.60 -24.22 11.36
C GLU A 94 10.74 -25.43 11.64
N ASP A 95 10.68 -25.88 12.91
CA ASP A 95 9.88 -27.02 13.36
C ASP A 95 8.38 -26.79 13.07
N ALA A 96 7.89 -25.57 13.31
CA ALA A 96 6.51 -25.20 13.02
C ALA A 96 6.17 -25.18 11.53
N LEU A 97 7.07 -24.70 10.69
CA LEU A 97 6.93 -24.72 9.24
C LEU A 97 6.94 -26.16 8.70
N GLN A 98 7.76 -27.01 9.30
CA GLN A 98 7.80 -28.44 8.99
C GLN A 98 6.48 -29.13 9.33
N ALA A 99 5.91 -28.85 10.50
CA ALA A 99 4.63 -29.41 10.95
C ALA A 99 3.44 -28.99 10.06
N GLN A 100 3.52 -27.85 9.38
CA GLN A 100 2.51 -27.36 8.45
C GLN A 100 2.61 -28.00 7.03
N ASN A 101 3.17 -29.17 6.89
CA ASN A 101 3.33 -29.90 5.61
C ASN A 101 4.10 -29.11 4.55
N GLN A 102 5.10 -28.32 4.96
CA GLN A 102 5.97 -27.55 4.08
C GLN A 102 5.22 -26.56 3.16
N LYS A 103 4.06 -26.07 3.58
CA LYS A 103 3.37 -25.01 2.86
C LYS A 103 4.14 -23.71 2.98
N ARG A 104 4.29 -23.02 1.85
CA ARG A 104 4.92 -21.70 1.84
C ARG A 104 4.10 -20.68 2.61
N VAL A 105 4.82 -19.80 3.29
CA VAL A 105 4.26 -18.64 3.97
C VAL A 105 4.83 -17.38 3.36
N ILE A 106 3.99 -16.40 3.09
CA ILE A 106 4.41 -15.13 2.53
C ILE A 106 4.35 -14.06 3.63
N LEU A 107 5.48 -13.41 3.88
CA LEU A 107 5.57 -12.27 4.77
C LEU A 107 5.62 -10.99 3.93
N ILE A 108 4.69 -10.08 4.17
CA ILE A 108 4.63 -8.78 3.48
C ILE A 108 4.90 -7.69 4.50
N PHE A 109 5.93 -6.89 4.26
CA PHE A 109 6.29 -5.74 5.08
C PHE A 109 5.98 -4.46 4.33
N ASP A 110 4.92 -3.76 4.74
CA ASP A 110 4.65 -2.42 4.22
C ASP A 110 5.54 -1.39 4.93
N ASP A 111 5.76 -0.26 4.29
CA ASP A 111 6.65 0.79 4.78
C ASP A 111 8.03 0.28 5.23
N ALA A 112 8.57 -0.74 4.55
CA ALA A 112 9.87 -1.35 4.88
C ALA A 112 11.04 -0.35 4.88
N HIS A 113 10.87 0.83 4.29
CA HIS A 113 11.84 1.92 4.35
C HIS A 113 11.97 2.54 5.76
N LEU A 114 10.99 2.32 6.65
CA LEU A 114 11.01 2.76 8.05
C LEU A 114 11.62 1.71 8.99
N LEU A 115 11.80 0.46 8.55
CA LEU A 115 12.42 -0.59 9.35
C LEU A 115 13.86 -0.23 9.71
N THR A 116 14.30 -0.60 10.91
CA THR A 116 15.70 -0.46 11.30
C THR A 116 16.61 -1.43 10.53
N ASN A 117 17.90 -1.14 10.43
CA ASN A 117 18.85 -2.06 9.78
C ASN A 117 18.87 -3.43 10.47
N ILE A 118 18.81 -3.45 11.80
CA ILE A 118 18.82 -4.69 12.59
C ILE A 118 17.56 -5.51 12.29
N THR A 119 16.40 -4.87 12.15
CA THR A 119 15.15 -5.56 11.78
C THR A 119 15.20 -6.10 10.36
N LEU A 120 15.77 -5.37 9.40
CA LEU A 120 15.96 -5.87 8.03
C LEU A 120 16.89 -7.08 7.98
N ILE A 121 17.97 -7.08 8.76
CA ILE A 121 18.88 -8.23 8.89
C ILE A 121 18.15 -9.43 9.48
N GLU A 122 17.31 -9.22 10.48
CA GLU A 122 16.52 -10.30 11.07
C GLU A 122 15.51 -10.89 10.09
N ILE A 123 14.80 -10.05 9.31
CA ILE A 123 13.90 -10.52 8.23
C ILE A 123 14.67 -11.39 7.24
N TYR A 124 15.88 -10.97 6.88
CA TYR A 124 16.73 -11.75 6.00
C TYR A 124 17.12 -13.10 6.61
N ARG A 125 17.56 -13.13 7.88
CA ARG A 125 17.89 -14.37 8.59
C ARG A 125 16.70 -15.33 8.66
N LEU A 126 15.51 -14.82 8.90
CA LEU A 126 14.28 -15.63 8.89
C LEU A 126 13.97 -16.18 7.50
N ALA A 127 14.21 -15.40 6.44
CA ALA A 127 14.04 -15.88 5.07
C ALA A 127 15.02 -17.02 4.70
N GLU A 128 16.18 -17.11 5.39
CA GLU A 128 17.16 -18.19 5.21
C GLU A 128 16.76 -19.50 5.93
N VAL A 129 15.73 -19.49 6.76
CA VAL A 129 15.25 -20.70 7.47
C VAL A 129 14.82 -21.75 6.45
N GLN A 130 15.39 -22.95 6.55
CA GLN A 130 15.17 -24.05 5.60
C GLN A 130 14.55 -25.24 6.28
N VAL A 131 13.56 -25.81 5.64
CA VAL A 131 12.96 -27.12 5.98
C VAL A 131 13.26 -28.07 4.84
N ASN A 132 13.94 -29.19 5.10
CA ASN A 132 14.34 -30.14 4.08
C ASN A 132 15.09 -29.49 2.88
N LYS A 133 16.04 -28.60 3.17
CA LYS A 133 16.82 -27.85 2.18
C LYS A 133 15.98 -26.89 1.29
N LYS A 134 14.77 -26.53 1.69
CA LYS A 134 13.90 -25.57 0.99
C LYS A 134 13.56 -24.41 1.91
N ARG A 135 13.70 -23.21 1.41
CA ARG A 135 13.17 -22.01 2.09
C ARG A 135 11.67 -21.95 1.91
N LEU A 136 10.94 -21.86 3.02
CA LEU A 136 9.48 -21.82 3.03
C LEU A 136 8.89 -20.43 3.25
N LEU A 137 9.74 -19.46 3.64
CA LEU A 137 9.33 -18.07 3.84
C LEU A 137 9.65 -17.26 2.59
N ASN A 138 8.63 -16.79 1.90
CA ASN A 138 8.75 -15.82 0.83
C ASN A 138 8.51 -14.41 1.37
N ILE A 139 9.32 -13.45 0.96
CA ILE A 139 9.33 -12.10 1.53
C ILE A 139 8.97 -11.08 0.45
N LEU A 140 8.09 -10.13 0.83
CA LEU A 140 7.87 -8.90 0.08
C LEU A 140 8.24 -7.70 0.96
N LEU A 141 9.24 -6.94 0.56
CA LEU A 141 9.56 -5.64 1.12
C LEU A 141 8.92 -4.56 0.26
N CYS A 142 7.96 -3.84 0.82
CA CYS A 142 7.28 -2.73 0.17
C CYS A 142 7.72 -1.41 0.79
N GLY A 143 8.22 -0.47 -0.01
CA GLY A 143 8.74 0.77 0.55
C GLY A 143 9.01 1.87 -0.47
N GLU A 144 9.62 2.94 0.01
CA GLU A 144 10.05 4.06 -0.83
C GLU A 144 11.42 3.79 -1.48
N PRO A 145 11.78 4.52 -2.54
CA PRO A 145 13.08 4.35 -3.23
C PRO A 145 14.30 4.53 -2.32
N GLY A 146 14.14 5.27 -1.19
CA GLY A 146 15.18 5.39 -0.15
C GLY A 146 15.60 4.07 0.48
N LEU A 147 14.70 3.08 0.56
CA LEU A 147 15.02 1.73 1.02
C LEU A 147 16.12 1.11 0.16
N GLU A 148 16.00 1.18 -1.15
CA GLU A 148 17.00 0.60 -2.05
C GLU A 148 18.36 1.28 -1.92
N LYS A 149 18.38 2.61 -1.87
CA LYS A 149 19.64 3.36 -1.66
C LYS A 149 20.33 2.92 -0.38
N ARG A 150 19.57 2.75 0.72
CA ARG A 150 20.08 2.29 2.02
C ARG A 150 20.62 0.87 1.95
N LEU A 151 19.92 -0.04 1.28
CA LEU A 151 20.38 -1.42 1.10
C LEU A 151 21.67 -1.49 0.26
N LEU A 152 21.79 -0.67 -0.78
CA LEU A 152 22.98 -0.63 -1.65
C LEU A 152 24.20 0.00 -0.98
N SER A 153 24.00 0.98 -0.11
CA SER A 153 25.09 1.73 0.54
C SER A 153 25.71 1.01 1.74
N ASN A 154 25.04 0.01 2.30
CA ASN A 154 25.53 -0.71 3.49
C ASN A 154 26.04 -2.11 3.12
N SER A 155 27.32 -2.38 3.45
CA SER A 155 27.96 -3.66 3.19
C SER A 155 27.30 -4.86 3.87
N GLU A 156 26.61 -4.64 5.00
CA GLU A 156 25.88 -5.70 5.72
C GLU A 156 24.72 -6.29 4.91
N PHE A 157 24.20 -5.53 3.93
CA PHE A 157 23.10 -5.99 3.06
C PHE A 157 23.55 -6.64 1.75
N LYS A 158 24.85 -6.82 1.52
CA LYS A 158 25.34 -7.44 0.26
C LYS A 158 24.74 -8.82 0.02
N SER A 159 24.73 -9.67 1.05
CA SER A 159 24.14 -11.01 0.97
C SER A 159 22.62 -10.97 0.76
N LEU A 160 21.93 -10.03 1.43
CA LEU A 160 20.48 -9.80 1.25
C LEU A 160 20.16 -9.40 -0.19
N LEU A 161 20.96 -8.52 -0.78
CA LEU A 161 20.77 -8.05 -2.15
C LEU A 161 20.94 -9.16 -3.19
N LEU A 162 21.84 -10.11 -2.95
CA LEU A 162 22.05 -11.28 -3.83
C LEU A 162 20.83 -12.20 -3.86
N ASN A 163 20.03 -12.23 -2.79
CA ASN A 163 18.82 -13.05 -2.68
C ASN A 163 17.55 -12.36 -3.18
N VAL A 164 17.60 -11.07 -3.55
CA VAL A 164 16.45 -10.40 -4.16
C VAL A 164 16.19 -10.99 -5.53
N SER A 165 15.11 -11.79 -5.63
CA SER A 165 14.73 -12.47 -6.86
C SER A 165 14.05 -11.54 -7.87
N HIS A 166 13.23 -10.61 -7.39
CA HIS A 166 12.45 -9.71 -8.23
C HIS A 166 12.35 -8.30 -7.62
N LYS A 167 12.31 -7.30 -8.49
CA LYS A 167 12.11 -5.91 -8.13
C LYS A 167 11.02 -5.30 -8.99
N PHE A 168 10.03 -4.73 -8.33
CA PHE A 168 8.95 -4.00 -8.97
C PHE A 168 9.00 -2.53 -8.56
N LYS A 169 8.58 -1.66 -9.46
CA LYS A 169 8.47 -0.22 -9.21
C LYS A 169 7.09 0.26 -9.59
N LEU A 170 6.41 0.95 -8.67
CA LEU A 170 5.18 1.65 -8.97
C LEU A 170 5.51 3.06 -9.45
N GLU A 171 5.16 3.33 -10.69
CA GLU A 171 5.27 4.66 -11.28
C GLU A 171 3.95 5.43 -11.11
N PRO A 172 4.00 6.76 -11.14
CA PRO A 172 2.79 7.57 -11.23
C PRO A 172 1.99 7.22 -12.48
N MET A 173 0.68 7.34 -12.40
CA MET A 173 -0.24 7.19 -13.54
C MET A 173 -0.04 8.34 -14.54
N ASN A 174 -0.25 8.07 -15.82
CA ASN A 174 -0.37 9.12 -16.82
C ASN A 174 -1.73 9.84 -16.72
N GLU A 175 -1.96 10.85 -17.53
CA GLU A 175 -3.18 11.69 -17.48
C GLU A 175 -4.44 10.87 -17.80
N GLU A 176 -4.36 9.99 -18.80
CA GLU A 176 -5.48 9.16 -19.25
C GLU A 176 -5.84 8.11 -18.16
N GLU A 177 -4.86 7.42 -17.61
CA GLU A 177 -5.04 6.45 -16.51
C GLU A 177 -5.66 7.11 -15.29
N LEU A 178 -5.21 8.33 -14.96
CA LEU A 178 -5.72 9.08 -13.83
C LEU A 178 -7.17 9.52 -14.07
N ALA A 179 -7.51 9.97 -15.28
CA ALA A 179 -8.86 10.33 -15.66
C ALA A 179 -9.80 9.12 -15.60
N GLN A 180 -9.39 7.96 -16.11
CA GLN A 180 -10.15 6.72 -15.99
C GLN A 180 -10.38 6.33 -14.53
N SER A 181 -9.35 6.50 -13.69
CA SER A 181 -9.45 6.25 -12.26
C SER A 181 -10.46 7.20 -11.58
N PHE A 182 -10.50 8.47 -12.00
CA PHE A 182 -11.48 9.44 -11.53
C PHE A 182 -12.90 9.01 -11.88
N TYR A 183 -13.19 8.67 -13.13
CA TYR A 183 -14.53 8.28 -13.56
C TYR A 183 -15.06 7.06 -12.80
N ARG A 184 -14.22 6.05 -12.63
CA ARG A 184 -14.59 4.87 -11.82
C ARG A 184 -14.85 5.22 -10.37
N PHE A 185 -14.07 6.12 -9.79
CA PHE A 185 -14.26 6.54 -8.41
C PHE A 185 -15.62 7.22 -8.21
N VAL A 186 -15.96 8.16 -9.07
CA VAL A 186 -17.23 8.90 -8.94
C VAL A 186 -18.44 8.03 -9.23
N ASP A 187 -18.34 7.07 -10.15
CA ASP A 187 -19.37 6.07 -10.41
C ASP A 187 -19.65 5.21 -9.15
N MET A 188 -18.59 4.70 -8.52
CA MET A 188 -18.70 3.91 -7.29
C MET A 188 -19.18 4.74 -6.09
N ALA A 189 -18.92 6.04 -6.10
CA ALA A 189 -19.38 6.96 -5.06
C ALA A 189 -20.86 7.38 -5.23
N GLY A 190 -21.56 6.86 -6.24
CA GLY A 190 -22.96 7.15 -6.51
C GLY A 190 -23.18 8.40 -7.34
N LEU A 191 -22.19 8.84 -8.11
CA LEU A 191 -22.28 9.95 -9.07
C LEU A 191 -21.96 9.46 -10.50
N PRO A 192 -22.72 8.46 -11.03
CA PRO A 192 -22.47 7.90 -12.33
C PRO A 192 -22.64 8.97 -13.42
N GLY A 193 -21.71 8.99 -14.38
CA GLY A 193 -21.74 9.93 -15.49
C GLY A 193 -21.16 11.32 -15.16
N LEU A 194 -20.68 11.57 -13.95
CA LEU A 194 -19.98 12.81 -13.64
C LEU A 194 -18.66 12.87 -14.44
N GLN A 195 -18.49 13.93 -15.22
CA GLN A 195 -17.34 14.13 -16.09
C GLN A 195 -16.52 15.36 -15.69
N LEU A 196 -15.25 15.36 -16.09
CA LEU A 196 -14.39 16.54 -16.07
C LEU A 196 -14.36 17.15 -17.47
N GLU A 197 -14.43 18.48 -17.55
CA GLU A 197 -14.12 19.17 -18.80
C GLU A 197 -12.65 18.94 -19.20
N PRO A 198 -12.27 18.99 -20.47
CA PRO A 198 -10.89 18.78 -20.92
C PRO A 198 -9.87 19.68 -20.18
N SER A 199 -10.23 20.94 -19.94
CA SER A 199 -9.39 21.88 -19.16
C SER A 199 -9.25 21.50 -17.69
N ALA A 200 -10.24 20.80 -17.13
CA ALA A 200 -10.26 20.32 -15.76
C ALA A 200 -9.42 19.04 -15.60
N ILE A 201 -9.38 18.16 -16.62
CA ILE A 201 -8.57 16.93 -16.59
C ILE A 201 -7.08 17.28 -16.40
N GLY A 202 -6.53 18.14 -17.27
CA GLY A 202 -5.12 18.55 -17.15
C GLY A 202 -4.81 19.25 -15.82
N TYR A 203 -5.76 20.05 -15.29
CA TYR A 203 -5.59 20.69 -13.99
C TYR A 203 -5.62 19.65 -12.84
N PHE A 204 -6.55 18.70 -12.87
CA PHE A 204 -6.63 17.60 -11.91
C PHE A 204 -5.34 16.76 -11.90
N PHE A 205 -4.85 16.39 -13.11
CA PHE A 205 -3.58 15.67 -13.24
C PHE A 205 -2.40 16.47 -12.67
N LYS A 206 -2.30 17.77 -12.96
CA LYS A 206 -1.25 18.63 -12.44
C LYS A 206 -1.22 18.68 -10.93
N LEU A 207 -2.39 18.67 -10.27
CA LEU A 207 -2.50 18.65 -8.81
C LEU A 207 -2.14 17.29 -8.24
N CYS A 208 -2.63 16.20 -8.84
CA CYS A 208 -2.38 14.84 -8.38
C CYS A 208 -0.97 14.33 -8.73
N LYS A 209 -0.32 14.92 -9.74
CA LYS A 209 0.99 14.50 -10.27
C LYS A 209 1.05 13.00 -10.63
N GLY A 210 -0.09 12.45 -11.06
CA GLY A 210 -0.20 11.02 -11.36
C GLY A 210 -0.28 10.10 -10.13
N PHE A 211 -0.34 10.64 -8.91
CA PHE A 211 -0.41 9.81 -7.71
C PHE A 211 -1.85 9.39 -7.37
N PRO A 212 -2.18 8.08 -7.41
CA PRO A 212 -3.53 7.59 -7.12
C PRO A 212 -4.05 8.00 -5.75
N GLY A 213 -3.18 8.04 -4.74
CA GLY A 213 -3.57 8.46 -3.39
C GLY A 213 -3.98 9.94 -3.33
N SER A 214 -3.29 10.81 -4.07
CA SER A 214 -3.68 12.22 -4.21
C SER A 214 -5.01 12.34 -4.95
N ALA A 215 -5.18 11.58 -6.03
CA ALA A 215 -6.41 11.57 -6.81
C ALA A 215 -7.60 11.11 -5.96
N ALA A 216 -7.44 10.07 -5.14
CA ALA A 216 -8.49 9.61 -4.23
C ALA A 216 -8.95 10.68 -3.27
N ASN A 217 -8.00 11.37 -2.64
CA ASN A 217 -8.33 12.45 -1.71
C ASN A 217 -9.11 13.58 -2.42
N MET A 218 -8.68 13.95 -3.62
CA MET A 218 -9.37 14.96 -4.41
C MET A 218 -10.75 14.51 -4.89
N CYS A 219 -10.89 13.25 -5.31
CA CYS A 219 -12.18 12.67 -5.68
C CYS A 219 -13.16 12.69 -4.50
N GLN A 220 -12.72 12.39 -3.26
CA GLN A 220 -13.55 12.48 -2.07
C GLN A 220 -14.10 13.90 -1.85
N LEU A 221 -13.26 14.93 -2.03
CA LEU A 221 -13.69 16.32 -1.92
C LEU A 221 -14.72 16.69 -3.01
N ILE A 222 -14.51 16.23 -4.24
CA ILE A 222 -15.44 16.45 -5.35
C ILE A 222 -16.77 15.77 -5.06
N VAL A 223 -16.75 14.51 -4.61
CA VAL A 223 -17.97 13.77 -4.26
C VAL A 223 -18.71 14.48 -3.13
N ALA A 224 -18.02 14.91 -2.08
CA ALA A 224 -18.64 15.65 -0.98
C ALA A 224 -19.31 16.95 -1.45
N ALA A 225 -18.65 17.69 -2.36
CA ALA A 225 -19.18 18.94 -2.91
C ALA A 225 -20.39 18.74 -3.85
N ARG A 226 -20.51 17.55 -4.46
CA ARG A 226 -21.54 17.24 -5.48
C ARG A 226 -22.69 16.37 -4.98
N LYS A 227 -22.57 15.70 -3.84
CA LYS A 227 -23.53 14.71 -3.33
C LYS A 227 -24.96 15.26 -3.17
N ASN A 228 -25.12 16.55 -2.95
CA ASN A 228 -26.42 17.20 -2.72
C ASN A 228 -26.91 18.01 -3.93
N ARG A 229 -26.28 17.89 -5.10
CA ARG A 229 -26.70 18.62 -6.31
C ARG A 229 -27.55 17.72 -7.20
N ALA A 230 -28.70 18.22 -7.63
CA ALA A 230 -29.63 17.48 -8.47
C ALA A 230 -29.15 17.28 -9.92
N GLU A 231 -28.26 18.15 -10.42
CA GLU A 231 -27.76 18.10 -11.79
C GLU A 231 -26.27 17.75 -11.85
N LEU A 232 -25.94 16.73 -12.63
CA LEU A 232 -24.59 16.27 -12.90
C LEU A 232 -24.08 16.88 -14.21
N HIS A 233 -23.75 18.17 -14.23
CA HIS A 233 -23.01 18.78 -15.35
C HIS A 233 -21.50 18.54 -15.18
N PRO A 234 -20.71 18.54 -16.28
CA PRO A 234 -19.27 18.38 -16.24
C PRO A 234 -18.60 19.41 -15.32
N ILE A 235 -17.59 18.98 -14.59
CA ILE A 235 -16.84 19.84 -13.67
C ILE A 235 -15.85 20.68 -14.46
N SER A 236 -15.95 21.98 -14.33
CA SER A 236 -15.00 22.91 -14.94
C SER A 236 -13.74 23.08 -14.07
N LYS A 237 -12.66 23.57 -14.70
CA LYS A 237 -11.43 23.92 -13.96
C LYS A 237 -11.69 24.93 -12.83
N THR A 238 -12.55 25.92 -13.07
CA THR A 238 -12.88 26.95 -12.08
C THR A 238 -13.60 26.37 -10.87
N GLU A 239 -14.43 25.36 -11.10
CA GLU A 239 -15.10 24.64 -10.02
C GLU A 239 -14.13 23.78 -9.20
N LEU A 240 -13.21 23.07 -9.85
CA LEU A 240 -12.15 22.34 -9.13
C LEU A 240 -11.34 23.27 -8.24
N VAL A 241 -10.95 24.44 -8.74
CA VAL A 241 -10.23 25.44 -7.94
C VAL A 241 -11.03 25.82 -6.70
N LYS A 242 -12.34 26.09 -6.85
CA LYS A 242 -13.21 26.43 -5.71
C LYS A 242 -13.32 25.31 -4.68
N ILE A 243 -13.52 24.06 -5.13
CA ILE A 243 -13.63 22.89 -4.26
C ILE A 243 -12.34 22.71 -3.45
N PHE A 244 -11.19 22.81 -4.10
CA PHE A 244 -9.92 22.58 -3.41
C PHE A 244 -9.47 23.76 -2.57
N SER A 245 -9.76 25.00 -2.94
CA SER A 245 -9.50 26.15 -2.09
C SER A 245 -10.36 26.17 -0.82
N ALA A 246 -11.64 25.80 -0.95
CA ALA A 246 -12.53 25.69 0.21
C ALA A 246 -12.11 24.57 1.18
N ALA A 247 -11.58 23.44 0.65
CA ALA A 247 -11.08 22.34 1.48
C ALA A 247 -9.75 22.64 2.18
N ASN A 248 -8.92 23.50 1.57
CA ASN A 248 -7.63 23.87 2.14
C ASN A 248 -7.68 25.08 3.09
N GLY A 249 -8.89 25.56 3.46
CA GLY A 249 -9.15 26.69 4.33
C GLY A 249 -7.90 27.37 4.93
N GLU A 250 -7.43 28.46 4.34
CA GLU A 250 -6.31 29.33 4.80
C GLU A 250 -4.89 28.72 4.91
N GLN A 251 -4.64 27.47 4.53
CA GLN A 251 -3.26 26.98 4.42
C GLN A 251 -2.88 26.82 2.97
N ALA A 252 -1.94 27.65 2.52
CA ALA A 252 -1.28 27.59 1.22
C ALA A 252 -0.94 26.14 0.83
N LEU A 253 -1.11 25.81 -0.46
CA LEU A 253 -0.66 24.55 -1.08
C LEU A 253 0.65 24.08 -0.42
N PRO A 254 0.69 22.91 0.23
CA PRO A 254 1.93 22.46 0.83
C PRO A 254 2.95 22.28 -0.29
N SER A 255 3.99 23.10 -0.25
CA SER A 255 5.20 22.90 -1.02
C SER A 255 5.67 21.48 -0.78
N VAL A 256 6.09 20.81 -1.87
CA VAL A 256 6.65 19.45 -1.92
C VAL A 256 7.64 19.26 -0.77
N GLY A 257 7.21 18.62 0.32
CA GLY A 257 8.03 18.44 1.51
C GLY A 257 7.30 17.95 2.77
N CYS A 258 5.99 17.76 2.73
CA CYS A 258 5.27 17.29 3.92
C CYS A 258 5.52 15.81 4.22
N ARG A 259 6.25 15.61 5.31
CA ARG A 259 6.20 14.36 6.09
C ARG A 259 4.77 14.19 6.62
N TYR A 260 3.97 13.38 5.96
CA TYR A 260 2.68 12.96 6.49
C TYR A 260 2.94 11.95 7.61
N THR A 261 2.85 12.39 8.85
CA THR A 261 2.70 11.48 9.98
C THR A 261 1.26 10.93 9.92
N ASN A 262 1.12 9.62 9.84
CA ASN A 262 -0.14 8.85 9.74
C ASN A 262 -1.19 9.17 10.83
N ASN A 263 -0.84 9.92 11.88
CA ASN A 263 -1.72 10.20 13.02
C ASN A 263 -2.79 11.29 12.77
N LYS A 264 -2.63 12.18 11.75
CA LYS A 264 -3.64 13.20 11.48
C LYS A 264 -4.73 12.77 10.48
N MET A 265 -4.49 11.75 9.67
CA MET A 265 -5.50 11.25 8.73
C MET A 265 -6.62 10.48 9.43
N ASN A 266 -6.33 9.81 10.54
CA ASN A 266 -7.36 9.14 11.34
C ASN A 266 -8.29 10.10 12.10
N SER A 267 -7.84 11.31 12.44
CA SER A 267 -8.66 12.31 13.14
C SER A 267 -9.64 13.04 12.21
N LEU A 268 -9.28 13.27 10.94
CA LEU A 268 -10.18 13.90 9.96
C LEU A 268 -11.26 12.93 9.47
N ILE A 269 -10.96 11.64 9.39
CA ILE A 269 -11.94 10.59 9.08
C ILE A 269 -12.93 10.40 10.25
N ALA A 270 -12.48 10.56 11.49
CA ALA A 270 -13.33 10.52 12.68
C ALA A 270 -14.28 11.74 12.75
N LEU A 271 -13.83 12.94 12.34
CA LEU A 271 -14.68 14.15 12.35
C LEU A 271 -15.79 14.09 11.29
N ALA A 272 -15.52 13.51 10.12
CA ALA A 272 -16.55 13.33 9.08
C ALA A 272 -17.61 12.28 9.47
N ALA A 273 -17.26 11.29 10.30
CA ALA A 273 -18.21 10.29 10.81
C ALA A 273 -19.12 10.84 11.92
N VAL A 274 -18.65 11.80 12.71
CA VAL A 274 -19.43 12.40 13.81
C VAL A 274 -20.50 13.37 13.30
N VAL A 275 -20.26 14.06 12.18
CA VAL A 275 -21.24 14.97 11.58
C VAL A 275 -22.42 14.21 10.93
N LEU A 276 -22.25 12.92 10.58
CA LEU A 276 -23.29 12.08 9.99
C LEU A 276 -24.23 11.43 11.03
N VAL A 277 -23.87 11.41 12.30
CA VAL A 277 -24.69 10.82 13.39
C VAL A 277 -25.58 11.86 14.08
N VAL A 278 -25.33 13.17 13.92
CA VAL A 278 -26.10 14.24 14.56
C VAL A 278 -27.24 14.78 13.66
N SER A 279 -27.36 14.34 12.40
CA SER A 279 -28.42 14.80 11.47
C SER A 279 -29.54 13.77 11.24
N VAL A 280 -29.66 12.73 12.07
CA VAL A 280 -30.79 11.79 12.08
C VAL A 280 -31.23 11.61 13.54
N GLY A 281 -31.80 12.65 14.06
CA GLY A 281 -32.52 12.70 15.33
C GLY A 281 -33.65 13.70 15.22
#